data_08921fa065d60559568d0d947fd1dd8a
#
_entry.id   08921fa065d60559568d0d947fd1dd8a
#
_cell.length_a   1.000
_cell.length_b   1.000
_cell.length_c   1.000
_cell.angle_alpha   90.00
_cell.angle_beta   90.00
_cell.angle_gamma   90.00
#
_symmetry.space_group_name_H-M   'P 1'
#
loop_
_entity.id
_entity.type
_entity.pdbx_description
1 polymer ?
#
loop_
_entity_poly.entity_id
_entity_poly.type
_entity_poly.pdbx_seq_one_letter_code
_entity_poly.pdbx_strand_id
1 'polypeptide(L)'
;MSLAAPLHTGLSAADRRALAEQSLRWASEGGIADFGLVKDPSHLIVLNAHLQGVAALRVPQHTVTLLPPRGIQARADAEGDFLYFRFDRISGDAHRAQVFVALIWAVSAKSTEHYLSGGGATLEFEKRDGRWQLLPVTERWMS
;
A
#
# COMPACT_ATOMS: atom_id res chain seq x y z
N MET A 1 -8.90 -7.38 35.48
CA MET A 1 -8.89 -6.83 34.91
C MET A 1 -8.35 -6.63 33.98
N SER A 2 -8.48 -6.72 33.34
CA SER A 2 -8.01 -6.64 32.38
C SER A 2 -7.71 -5.62 31.91
N LEU A 3 -7.36 -5.24 31.85
CA LEU A 3 -6.97 -4.35 31.36
C LEU A 3 -6.48 -4.25 30.19
N ALA A 4 -6.18 -4.95 29.73
CA ALA A 4 -5.57 -5.09 28.49
C ALA A 4 -6.34 -4.55 27.36
N ALA A 5 -7.53 -4.48 27.49
CA ALA A 5 -8.38 -4.05 26.44
C ALA A 5 -7.97 -2.78 25.74
N PRO A 6 -7.49 -1.82 26.41
CA PRO A 6 -7.21 -0.56 25.76
C PRO A 6 -6.20 -0.66 24.66
N LEU A 7 -5.54 -1.73 24.64
CA LEU A 7 -4.61 -1.89 23.57
C LEU A 7 -5.23 -1.87 22.23
N HIS A 8 -6.54 -1.96 22.17
CA HIS A 8 -7.20 -2.09 20.91
C HIS A 8 -7.72 -0.80 20.37
N THR A 9 -7.08 0.28 20.74
CA THR A 9 -7.37 1.53 20.08
C THR A 9 -6.83 1.52 18.67
N GLY A 10 -5.98 0.57 18.33
CA GLY A 10 -5.45 0.48 16.99
C GLY A 10 -6.39 -0.19 16.01
N LEU A 11 -5.91 -0.38 14.81
CA LEU A 11 -6.68 -0.98 13.73
C LEU A 11 -6.64 -2.50 13.78
N SER A 12 -7.77 -3.13 13.47
CA SER A 12 -7.83 -4.58 13.32
C SER A 12 -7.23 -5.00 11.97
N ALA A 13 -7.04 -6.31 11.78
CA ALA A 13 -6.59 -6.81 10.49
C ALA A 13 -7.62 -6.50 9.41
N ALA A 14 -8.90 -6.58 9.72
CA ALA A 14 -9.96 -6.23 8.78
C ALA A 14 -9.90 -4.76 8.38
N ASP A 15 -9.63 -3.87 9.34
CA ASP A 15 -9.45 -2.46 9.06
C ASP A 15 -8.25 -2.23 8.15
N ARG A 16 -7.10 -2.85 8.47
CA ARG A 16 -5.90 -2.70 7.67
C ARG A 16 -6.12 -3.17 6.24
N ARG A 17 -6.82 -4.28 6.08
CA ARG A 17 -7.16 -4.80 4.78
C ARG A 17 -8.01 -3.82 3.99
N ALA A 18 -9.09 -3.31 4.58
CA ALA A 18 -9.98 -2.38 3.91
C ALA A 18 -9.26 -1.10 3.51
N LEU A 19 -8.45 -0.56 4.42
CA LEU A 19 -7.69 0.66 4.15
C LEU A 19 -6.66 0.45 3.04
N ALA A 20 -5.97 -0.69 3.06
CA ALA A 20 -4.99 -0.99 2.04
C ALA A 20 -5.66 -1.17 0.67
N GLU A 21 -6.77 -1.88 0.62
CA GLU A 21 -7.49 -2.10 -0.64
C GLU A 21 -7.98 -0.79 -1.24
N GLN A 22 -8.55 0.10 -0.43
CA GLN A 22 -9.00 1.40 -0.93
C GLN A 22 -7.83 2.28 -1.37
N SER A 23 -6.72 2.22 -0.65
CA SER A 23 -5.53 3.00 -1.00
C SER A 23 -4.94 2.55 -2.33
N LEU A 24 -4.85 1.23 -2.55
CA LEU A 24 -4.36 0.69 -3.81
C LEU A 24 -5.29 1.03 -4.97
N ARG A 25 -6.58 0.97 -4.73
CA ARG A 25 -7.56 1.33 -5.74
C ARG A 25 -7.39 2.79 -6.14
N TRP A 26 -7.32 3.68 -5.15
CA TRP A 26 -7.10 5.10 -5.42
C TRP A 26 -5.81 5.33 -6.21
N ALA A 27 -4.72 4.69 -5.79
CA ALA A 27 -3.42 4.86 -6.43
C ALA A 27 -3.41 4.37 -7.87
N SER A 28 -4.04 3.22 -8.13
CA SER A 28 -4.05 2.62 -9.46
C SER A 28 -5.07 3.29 -10.40
N GLU A 29 -6.01 4.05 -9.86
CA GLU A 29 -6.98 4.78 -10.67
C GLU A 29 -6.56 6.22 -10.96
N GLY A 30 -5.30 6.53 -10.79
CA GLY A 30 -4.76 7.85 -11.13
C GLY A 30 -4.27 8.67 -9.95
N GLY A 31 -4.43 8.16 -8.72
CA GLY A 31 -3.98 8.89 -7.55
C GLY A 31 -2.47 9.07 -7.51
N ILE A 32 -1.72 8.08 -7.96
CA ILE A 32 -0.28 8.19 -8.12
C ILE A 32 0.02 8.16 -9.61
N ALA A 33 0.50 9.27 -10.13
CA ALA A 33 0.71 9.44 -11.57
C ALA A 33 1.69 8.40 -12.15
N ASP A 34 2.74 8.08 -11.41
CA ASP A 34 3.76 7.14 -11.89
C ASP A 34 3.26 5.70 -12.02
N PHE A 35 2.04 5.42 -11.60
CA PHE A 35 1.44 4.12 -11.85
C PHE A 35 1.40 3.82 -13.36
N GLY A 36 1.37 4.85 -14.19
CA GLY A 36 1.45 4.68 -15.65
C GLY A 36 2.74 4.02 -16.14
N LEU A 37 3.77 3.95 -15.29
CA LEU A 37 5.03 3.31 -15.63
C LEU A 37 5.05 1.82 -15.28
N VAL A 38 4.00 1.30 -14.66
CA VAL A 38 3.91 -0.12 -14.30
C VAL A 38 3.70 -0.92 -15.57
N LYS A 39 4.56 -1.93 -15.79
CA LYS A 39 4.52 -2.73 -17.02
C LYS A 39 3.24 -3.54 -17.17
N ASP A 40 2.77 -4.11 -16.06
CA ASP A 40 1.53 -4.88 -16.05
C ASP A 40 0.60 -4.29 -15.01
N PRO A 41 -0.18 -3.28 -15.40
CA PRO A 41 -1.06 -2.61 -14.44
C PRO A 41 -2.20 -3.46 -13.93
N SER A 42 -2.45 -4.61 -14.54
CA SER A 42 -3.47 -5.53 -14.03
C SER A 42 -2.96 -6.33 -12.82
N HIS A 43 -1.66 -6.31 -12.56
CA HIS A 43 -1.05 -7.07 -11.47
C HIS A 43 -0.28 -6.14 -10.53
N LEU A 44 -0.78 -5.99 -9.33
CA LEU A 44 -0.17 -5.12 -8.33
C LEU A 44 0.71 -5.96 -7.41
N ILE A 45 1.97 -5.55 -7.28
CA ILE A 45 2.91 -6.16 -6.35
C ILE A 45 2.96 -5.26 -5.13
N VAL A 46 2.79 -5.82 -3.95
CA VAL A 46 2.68 -5.07 -2.70
C VAL A 46 3.61 -5.67 -1.64
N LEU A 47 4.43 -4.83 -1.05
CA LEU A 47 5.23 -5.23 0.10
C LEU A 47 4.29 -5.45 1.29
N ASN A 48 4.47 -6.56 2.00
CA ASN A 48 3.54 -6.93 3.07
C ASN A 48 3.74 -6.20 4.40
N ALA A 49 4.61 -5.20 4.45
CA ALA A 49 4.85 -4.41 5.67
C ALA A 49 3.57 -3.68 6.11
N HIS A 50 3.34 -3.62 7.40
CA HIS A 50 2.18 -2.99 8.03
C HIS A 50 0.84 -3.68 7.74
N LEU A 51 0.89 -4.88 7.20
CA LEU A 51 -0.30 -5.66 6.87
C LEU A 51 -0.43 -6.90 7.75
N GLN A 52 -0.14 -6.76 9.04
CA GLN A 52 -0.23 -7.88 9.98
C GLN A 52 -1.64 -8.47 9.99
N GLY A 53 -1.71 -9.79 9.84
CA GLY A 53 -2.98 -10.49 9.85
C GLY A 53 -3.75 -10.42 8.54
N VAL A 54 -3.20 -9.76 7.54
CA VAL A 54 -3.85 -9.65 6.22
C VAL A 54 -3.19 -10.65 5.28
N ALA A 55 -3.95 -11.66 4.86
CA ALA A 55 -3.43 -12.73 4.00
C ALA A 55 -3.54 -12.38 2.52
N ALA A 56 -4.53 -11.59 2.15
CA ALA A 56 -4.77 -11.26 0.75
C ALA A 56 -5.48 -9.92 0.66
N LEU A 57 -5.28 -9.24 -0.46
CA LEU A 57 -5.94 -7.99 -0.79
C LEU A 57 -6.70 -8.15 -2.10
N ARG A 58 -7.87 -7.53 -2.17
CA ARG A 58 -8.69 -7.54 -3.39
C ARG A 58 -8.89 -6.13 -3.88
N VAL A 59 -8.47 -5.91 -5.11
CA VAL A 59 -8.68 -4.63 -5.80
C VAL A 59 -9.38 -4.98 -7.12
N PRO A 60 -10.56 -4.41 -7.39
CA PRO A 60 -11.30 -4.74 -8.61
C PRO A 60 -10.44 -4.60 -9.87
N GLN A 61 -10.52 -5.58 -10.75
CA GLN A 61 -9.80 -5.61 -12.03
C GLN A 61 -8.29 -5.80 -11.91
N HIS A 62 -7.79 -6.10 -10.72
CA HIS A 62 -6.36 -6.33 -10.49
C HIS A 62 -6.15 -7.63 -9.75
N THR A 63 -5.01 -8.26 -10.01
CA THR A 63 -4.50 -9.35 -9.18
C THR A 63 -3.46 -8.72 -8.26
N VAL A 64 -3.53 -9.04 -6.97
CA VAL A 64 -2.59 -8.48 -5.99
C VAL A 64 -1.73 -9.60 -5.42
N THR A 65 -0.42 -9.39 -5.44
CA THR A 65 0.53 -10.31 -4.83
C THR A 65 1.24 -9.61 -3.68
N LEU A 66 1.14 -10.20 -2.48
CA LEU A 66 1.85 -9.70 -1.29
C LEU A 66 3.18 -10.42 -1.19
N LEU A 67 4.25 -9.67 -1.03
CA LEU A 67 5.59 -10.24 -0.91
C LEU A 67 6.34 -9.63 0.29
N PRO A 68 7.19 -10.44 0.97
CA PRO A 68 8.10 -9.89 1.96
C PRO A 68 9.26 -9.18 1.26
N PRO A 69 10.09 -8.42 1.99
CA PRO A 69 11.19 -7.68 1.36
C PRO A 69 12.10 -8.53 0.48
N ARG A 70 12.48 -9.72 0.94
CA ARG A 70 13.33 -10.58 0.14
C ARG A 70 12.62 -11.11 -1.10
N GLY A 71 11.30 -11.25 -1.05
CA GLY A 71 10.51 -11.66 -2.21
C GLY A 71 10.49 -10.58 -3.28
N ILE A 72 10.41 -9.31 -2.86
CA ILE A 72 10.50 -8.17 -3.77
C ILE A 72 11.86 -8.17 -4.48
N GLN A 73 12.95 -8.33 -3.71
CA GLN A 73 14.30 -8.32 -4.29
C GLN A 73 14.53 -9.53 -5.21
N ALA A 74 14.07 -10.70 -4.79
CA ALA A 74 14.22 -11.91 -5.60
C ALA A 74 13.51 -11.78 -6.95
N ARG A 75 12.32 -11.17 -6.93
CA ARG A 75 11.56 -10.94 -8.16
C ARG A 75 12.28 -9.95 -9.08
N ALA A 76 12.84 -8.88 -8.52
CA ALA A 76 13.61 -7.93 -9.31
C ALA A 76 14.84 -8.60 -9.93
N ASP A 77 15.53 -9.44 -9.17
CA ASP A 77 16.70 -10.15 -9.67
C ASP A 77 16.35 -11.14 -10.79
N ALA A 78 15.17 -11.75 -10.71
CA ALA A 78 14.74 -12.75 -11.69
C ALA A 78 14.10 -12.13 -12.93
N GLU A 79 13.34 -11.06 -12.78
CA GLU A 79 12.50 -10.51 -13.84
C GLU A 79 12.91 -9.12 -14.31
N GLY A 80 13.85 -8.47 -13.60
CA GLY A 80 14.24 -7.11 -13.89
C GLY A 80 13.54 -6.12 -12.98
N ASP A 81 13.96 -4.87 -13.07
CA ASP A 81 13.44 -3.80 -12.23
C ASP A 81 11.93 -3.61 -12.42
N PHE A 82 11.22 -3.33 -11.34
CA PHE A 82 9.78 -3.11 -11.41
C PHE A 82 9.31 -2.20 -10.29
N LEU A 83 8.11 -1.65 -10.43
CA LEU A 83 7.46 -0.81 -9.41
C LEU A 83 6.57 -1.67 -8.51
N TYR A 84 6.63 -1.41 -7.22
CA TYR A 84 5.77 -2.08 -6.25
C TYR A 84 5.20 -1.07 -5.28
N PHE A 85 4.08 -1.43 -4.64
CA PHE A 85 3.47 -0.58 -3.62
C PHE A 85 4.01 -0.90 -2.25
N ARG A 86 4.22 0.14 -1.46
CA ARG A 86 4.69 0.04 -0.09
C ARG A 86 3.82 0.92 0.80
N PHE A 87 3.39 0.38 1.92
CA PHE A 87 2.71 1.16 2.93
C PHE A 87 3.74 1.53 4.00
N ASP A 88 4.05 2.80 4.12
CA ASP A 88 4.99 3.27 5.14
C ASP A 88 4.29 3.50 6.46
N ARG A 89 2.97 3.62 6.43
CA ARG A 89 2.16 3.78 7.64
C ARG A 89 0.73 3.34 7.35
N ILE A 90 0.17 2.59 8.27
CA ILE A 90 -1.27 2.35 8.37
C ILE A 90 -1.57 2.49 9.86
N SER A 91 -2.15 3.59 10.26
CA SER A 91 -2.40 3.87 11.67
C SER A 91 -3.74 4.53 11.87
N GLY A 92 -4.26 4.44 13.08
CA GLY A 92 -5.53 5.05 13.41
C GLY A 92 -6.24 4.35 14.54
N ASP A 93 -7.52 4.67 14.66
CA ASP A 93 -8.40 4.11 15.68
C ASP A 93 -9.72 3.67 15.02
N ALA A 94 -10.75 3.48 15.82
CA ALA A 94 -12.03 2.98 15.30
C ALA A 94 -12.75 3.99 14.39
N HIS A 95 -12.33 5.24 14.35
CA HIS A 95 -13.05 6.31 13.65
C HIS A 95 -12.25 6.99 12.56
N ARG A 96 -10.96 7.10 12.72
CA ARG A 96 -10.08 7.80 11.79
C ARG A 96 -8.83 6.99 11.53
N ALA A 97 -8.33 7.05 10.32
CA ALA A 97 -7.11 6.36 9.95
C ALA A 97 -6.29 7.17 8.97
N GLN A 98 -4.99 6.88 8.95
CA GLN A 98 -4.05 7.49 8.03
C GLN A 98 -3.24 6.39 7.37
N VAL A 99 -3.10 6.48 6.05
CA VAL A 99 -2.31 5.54 5.26
C VAL A 99 -1.29 6.31 4.45
N PHE A 100 -0.03 5.94 4.59
CA PHE A 100 1.02 6.46 3.73
C PHE A 100 1.34 5.38 2.71
N VAL A 101 0.94 5.61 1.46
CA VAL A 101 1.16 4.66 0.37
C VAL A 101 2.17 5.24 -0.62
N ALA A 102 3.10 4.40 -1.07
CA ALA A 102 4.13 4.81 -2.01
C ALA A 102 4.27 3.77 -3.11
N LEU A 103 4.66 4.22 -4.29
CA LEU A 103 5.01 3.38 -5.41
C LEU A 103 6.53 3.52 -5.61
N ILE A 104 7.25 2.41 -5.49
CA ILE A 104 8.70 2.42 -5.36
C ILE A 104 9.32 1.43 -6.35
N TRP A 105 10.48 1.77 -6.87
CA TRP A 105 11.22 0.85 -7.74
C TRP A 105 11.93 -0.23 -6.92
N ALA A 106 11.74 -1.48 -7.32
CA ALA A 106 12.56 -2.58 -6.89
C ALA A 106 13.63 -2.77 -7.96
N VAL A 107 14.88 -2.73 -7.57
CA VAL A 107 15.98 -2.71 -8.51
C VAL A 107 16.79 -4.00 -8.40
N SER A 108 17.01 -4.66 -9.53
CA SER A 108 17.81 -5.86 -9.59
C SER A 108 19.24 -5.57 -9.14
N ALA A 109 19.87 -6.52 -8.48
CA ALA A 109 21.28 -6.39 -8.10
C ALA A 109 22.20 -6.22 -9.31
N LYS A 110 21.74 -6.60 -10.50
CA LYS A 110 22.51 -6.46 -11.74
C LYS A 110 22.20 -5.19 -12.50
N SER A 111 21.22 -4.40 -12.02
CA SER A 111 20.81 -3.20 -12.71
C SER A 111 21.84 -2.09 -12.53
N THR A 112 22.05 -1.31 -13.59
CA THR A 112 22.87 -0.12 -13.52
C THR A 112 22.02 1.15 -13.49
N GLU A 113 20.71 0.99 -13.48
CA GLU A 113 19.79 2.13 -13.49
C GLU A 113 19.69 2.78 -12.12
N HIS A 114 19.44 4.07 -12.14
CA HIS A 114 19.19 4.87 -10.94
C HIS A 114 17.82 5.52 -11.07
N TYR A 115 16.87 4.98 -10.35
CA TYR A 115 15.51 5.49 -10.40
C TYR A 115 15.25 6.47 -9.27
N LEU A 116 14.43 7.46 -9.58
CA LEU A 116 13.78 8.25 -8.56
C LEU A 116 12.63 7.41 -7.99
N SER A 117 12.15 7.75 -6.81
CA SER A 117 10.98 7.04 -6.28
C SER A 117 9.75 7.37 -7.12
N GLY A 118 8.83 6.43 -7.19
CA GLY A 118 7.69 6.56 -8.09
C GLY A 118 6.60 7.52 -7.65
N GLY A 119 6.60 7.94 -6.39
CA GLY A 119 5.59 8.83 -5.87
C GLY A 119 4.83 8.22 -4.71
N GLY A 120 3.99 9.03 -4.08
CA GLY A 120 3.20 8.57 -2.96
C GLY A 120 2.23 9.63 -2.46
N ALA A 121 1.51 9.26 -1.42
CA ALA A 121 0.53 10.16 -0.81
C ALA A 121 0.22 9.73 0.61
N THR A 122 -0.20 10.70 1.40
CA THR A 122 -0.79 10.43 2.71
C THR A 122 -2.30 10.51 2.54
N LEU A 123 -2.98 9.42 2.83
CA LEU A 123 -4.43 9.32 2.69
C LEU A 123 -5.08 9.33 4.07
N GLU A 124 -6.13 10.13 4.21
CA GLU A 124 -6.89 10.21 5.44
C GLU A 124 -8.24 9.54 5.23
N PHE A 125 -8.66 8.76 6.19
CA PHE A 125 -9.93 8.04 6.13
C PHE A 125 -10.77 8.33 7.36
N GLU A 126 -12.07 8.27 7.17
CA GLU A 126 -13.03 8.39 8.25
C GLU A 126 -14.00 7.22 8.17
N LYS A 127 -14.32 6.62 9.30
CA LYS A 127 -15.27 5.51 9.30
C LYS A 127 -16.68 6.04 9.50
N ARG A 128 -17.56 5.75 8.55
CA ARG A 128 -18.97 6.13 8.59
C ARG A 128 -19.82 4.91 8.28
N ASP A 129 -20.80 4.66 9.11
CA ASP A 129 -21.71 3.52 8.93
C ASP A 129 -20.96 2.20 8.73
N GLY A 130 -19.91 2.00 9.50
CA GLY A 130 -19.13 0.77 9.46
C GLY A 130 -18.17 0.67 8.28
N ARG A 131 -18.04 1.70 7.46
CA ARG A 131 -17.18 1.69 6.27
C ARG A 131 -16.15 2.80 6.31
N TRP A 132 -14.94 2.47 5.88
CA TRP A 132 -13.90 3.47 5.73
C TRP A 132 -14.15 4.28 4.46
N GLN A 133 -14.09 5.59 4.58
CA GLN A 133 -14.26 6.51 3.46
C GLN A 133 -13.03 7.39 3.33
N LEU A 134 -12.49 7.43 2.13
CA LEU A 134 -11.33 8.26 1.83
C LEU A 134 -11.77 9.72 1.79
N LEU A 135 -11.08 10.56 2.55
CA LEU A 135 -11.28 12.00 2.55
C LEU A 135 -10.50 12.61 1.39
N PRO A 136 -10.79 13.87 1.00
CA PRO A 136 -10.06 14.51 -0.09
C PRO A 136 -8.55 14.46 0.17
N VAL A 137 -7.79 14.07 -0.84
CA VAL A 137 -6.34 13.92 -0.72
C VAL A 137 -5.67 15.28 -0.92
N THR A 138 -4.91 15.69 0.09
CA THR A 138 -4.23 16.99 0.07
C THR A 138 -2.72 16.88 0.03
N GLU A 139 -2.18 15.70 0.33
CA GLU A 139 -0.74 15.50 0.37
C GLU A 139 -0.31 14.40 -0.59
N ARG A 140 0.43 14.80 -1.63
CA ARG A 140 1.05 13.88 -2.59
C ARG A 140 2.46 14.33 -2.87
N TRP A 141 3.31 13.38 -3.25
CA TRP A 141 4.65 13.69 -3.71
C TRP A 141 5.00 12.82 -4.91
N MET A 142 5.90 13.35 -5.73
CA MET A 142 6.45 12.64 -6.87
C MET A 142 7.93 12.92 -6.90
N SER A 143 8.68 12.03 -7.49
CA SER A 143 10.11 12.25 -7.68
C SER A 143 10.47 12.35 -9.14
#